data_6f6e1c6c789a3508f9463bd76ccd3db3
#
_entry.id   6f6e1c6c789a3508f9463bd76ccd3db3
#
_cell.length_a   1.000
_cell.length_b   1.000
_cell.length_c   1.000
_cell.angle_alpha   90.00
_cell.angle_beta   90.00
_cell.angle_gamma   90.00
#
_symmetry.space_group_name_H-M   'P 1'
#
loop_
_entity.id
_entity.type
_entity.pdbx_description
1 polymer ?
#
loop_
_entity_poly.entity_id
_entity_poly.type
_entity_poly.pdbx_seq_one_letter_code
_entity_poly.pdbx_strand_id
1 'polypeptide(L)'
;MLNVKYKIEKAALKQGLGYLKKNPEKNFEKIVHWLRKFDTENLYTPQYDAVEGFLKEKDNNWVELMTKLAKEVNPHILETVFSNFLLNSSIRGWSESRKKSKEYGYEIPFTLLIDPTTACNKKCIGCWAADYNKALNLSYDELDSLLIQGKDLGIFFYIMTGGEPLVRKNDILKLAKKHNDCVFMIFTNGTLIDQAFCEDLCEVGNIVPTISVEGFDDATDARRGNGSWKDITRAMALMKENRVPFGFSTCFTTNNCDSVLSEEFIDMMIDMGAYFSWYFTFMPIGCKTDTSLMANPDQREKLYRTIRGWRSTKPIFNMDFWHDAEYVGGCVAGGRRYCH
;
A
#
# COMPACT_ATOMS: atom_id res chain seq x y z
N MET A 1 12.60 29.77 3.89
CA MET A 1 11.13 29.86 4.03
C MET A 1 10.42 28.49 3.92
N LEU A 2 10.76 27.64 2.95
CA LEU A 2 10.17 26.27 2.78
C LEU A 2 10.24 25.40 4.05
N ASN A 3 11.35 25.44 4.79
CA ASN A 3 11.54 24.61 5.99
C ASN A 3 10.61 25.00 7.17
N VAL A 4 10.25 26.29 7.31
CA VAL A 4 9.38 26.78 8.39
C VAL A 4 7.91 26.39 8.11
N LYS A 5 7.44 26.59 6.87
CA LYS A 5 6.10 26.21 6.44
C LYS A 5 5.87 24.71 6.66
N TYR A 6 6.84 23.87 6.25
CA TYR A 6 6.78 22.42 6.48
C TYR A 6 6.67 22.03 7.95
N LYS A 7 7.48 22.64 8.80
CA LYS A 7 7.41 22.37 10.25
C LYS A 7 6.04 22.71 10.83
N ILE A 8 5.44 23.80 10.37
CA ILE A 8 4.10 24.23 10.82
C ILE A 8 3.04 23.23 10.32
N GLU A 9 3.08 22.83 9.05
CA GLU A 9 2.14 21.87 8.46
C GLU A 9 2.24 20.49 9.14
N LYS A 10 3.47 20.01 9.38
CA LYS A 10 3.71 18.76 10.11
C LYS A 10 3.22 18.82 11.55
N ALA A 11 3.45 19.94 12.23
CA ALA A 11 2.96 20.15 13.59
C ALA A 11 1.41 20.21 13.64
N ALA A 12 0.79 20.86 12.67
CA ALA A 12 -0.67 20.93 12.55
C ALA A 12 -1.27 19.56 12.28
N LEU A 13 -0.65 18.76 11.38
CA LEU A 13 -1.08 17.38 11.11
C LEU A 13 -0.93 16.51 12.35
N LYS A 14 0.19 16.58 13.05
CA LYS A 14 0.42 15.87 14.33
C LYS A 14 -0.65 16.21 15.35
N GLN A 15 -0.97 17.48 15.51
CA GLN A 15 -2.03 17.94 16.40
C GLN A 15 -3.39 17.39 15.96
N GLY A 16 -3.66 17.39 14.64
CA GLY A 16 -4.86 16.81 14.05
C GLY A 16 -5.01 15.32 14.35
N LEU A 17 -3.95 14.53 14.12
CA LEU A 17 -3.93 13.09 14.45
C LEU A 17 -4.10 12.86 15.96
N GLY A 18 -3.56 13.74 16.81
CA GLY A 18 -3.82 13.71 18.25
C GLY A 18 -5.29 13.96 18.62
N TYR A 19 -5.99 14.79 17.86
CA TYR A 19 -7.43 15.02 18.02
C TYR A 19 -8.26 13.82 17.51
N LEU A 20 -7.83 13.16 16.41
CA LEU A 20 -8.50 11.93 15.93
C LEU A 20 -8.55 10.87 17.01
N LYS A 21 -7.47 10.67 17.76
CA LYS A 21 -7.43 9.68 18.86
C LYS A 21 -8.46 9.94 19.96
N LYS A 22 -8.77 11.22 20.23
CA LYS A 22 -9.71 11.59 21.28
C LYS A 22 -11.18 11.47 20.86
N ASN A 23 -11.48 11.83 19.62
CA ASN A 23 -12.82 11.74 19.05
C ASN A 23 -12.72 11.69 17.52
N PRO A 24 -12.55 10.47 16.94
CA PRO A 24 -12.32 10.31 15.50
C PRO A 24 -13.44 10.94 14.66
N GLU A 25 -14.70 10.65 15.00
CA GLU A 25 -15.87 11.08 14.23
C GLU A 25 -15.98 12.60 14.12
N LYS A 26 -15.80 13.31 15.24
CA LYS A 26 -15.92 14.79 15.25
C LYS A 26 -14.69 15.52 14.72
N ASN A 27 -13.52 14.89 14.75
CA ASN A 27 -12.28 15.57 14.44
C ASN A 27 -11.75 15.25 13.03
N PHE A 28 -12.29 14.23 12.39
CA PHE A 28 -11.87 13.86 11.02
C PHE A 28 -12.18 14.98 10.03
N GLU A 29 -13.38 15.59 10.11
CA GLU A 29 -13.77 16.76 9.31
C GLU A 29 -12.77 17.92 9.41
N LYS A 30 -12.27 18.20 10.63
CA LYS A 30 -11.27 19.25 10.84
C LYS A 30 -9.95 18.97 10.14
N ILE A 31 -9.54 17.68 10.09
CA ILE A 31 -8.31 17.28 9.41
C ILE A 31 -8.46 17.43 7.90
N VAL A 32 -9.59 17.01 7.33
CA VAL A 32 -9.88 17.21 5.90
C VAL A 32 -9.84 18.69 5.56
N HIS A 33 -10.48 19.52 6.37
CA HIS A 33 -10.46 20.97 6.20
C HIS A 33 -9.03 21.57 6.27
N TRP A 34 -8.16 21.04 7.14
CA TRP A 34 -6.76 21.46 7.19
C TRP A 34 -5.96 20.99 5.98
N LEU A 35 -6.15 19.74 5.55
CA LEU A 35 -5.49 19.23 4.35
C LEU A 35 -5.86 20.05 3.12
N ARG A 36 -7.13 20.42 2.98
CA ARG A 36 -7.60 21.32 1.91
C ARG A 36 -6.89 22.68 1.95
N LYS A 37 -6.60 23.24 3.13
CA LYS A 37 -5.80 24.48 3.24
C LYS A 37 -4.34 24.32 2.85
N PHE A 38 -3.75 23.14 3.01
CA PHE A 38 -2.38 22.86 2.60
C PHE A 38 -2.26 22.59 1.09
N ASP A 39 -3.32 22.09 0.48
CA ASP A 39 -3.43 21.90 -0.98
C ASP A 39 -3.70 23.24 -1.69
N THR A 40 -2.71 24.11 -1.70
CA THR A 40 -2.81 25.45 -2.31
C THR A 40 -3.01 25.42 -3.82
N GLU A 41 -2.75 24.30 -4.49
CA GLU A 41 -2.93 24.11 -5.93
C GLU A 41 -4.28 23.45 -6.27
N ASN A 42 -5.11 23.14 -5.26
CA ASN A 42 -6.41 22.49 -5.41
C ASN A 42 -6.37 21.15 -6.17
N LEU A 43 -5.32 20.36 -5.92
CA LEU A 43 -5.06 19.10 -6.63
C LEU A 43 -6.10 18.02 -6.33
N TYR A 44 -6.73 18.07 -5.15
CA TYR A 44 -7.59 17.03 -4.60
C TYR A 44 -8.99 17.51 -4.21
N THR A 45 -9.48 18.62 -4.81
CA THR A 45 -10.80 19.17 -4.49
C THR A 45 -11.92 18.14 -4.55
N PRO A 46 -12.06 17.30 -5.62
CA PRO A 46 -13.11 16.29 -5.68
C PRO A 46 -13.00 15.23 -4.56
N GLN A 47 -11.78 14.88 -4.16
CA GLN A 47 -11.53 13.92 -3.09
C GLN A 47 -11.93 14.49 -1.72
N TYR A 48 -11.63 15.76 -1.46
CA TYR A 48 -12.08 16.43 -0.24
C TYR A 48 -13.59 16.51 -0.17
N ASP A 49 -14.27 16.87 -1.27
CA ASP A 49 -15.73 16.93 -1.34
C ASP A 49 -16.37 15.56 -1.07
N ALA A 50 -15.79 14.49 -1.63
CA ALA A 50 -16.23 13.12 -1.40
C ALA A 50 -16.09 12.72 0.09
N VAL A 51 -14.94 13.03 0.70
CA VAL A 51 -14.70 12.72 2.12
C VAL A 51 -15.64 13.51 3.02
N GLU A 52 -15.84 14.80 2.77
CA GLU A 52 -16.82 15.63 3.50
C GLU A 52 -18.25 15.09 3.34
N GLY A 53 -18.57 14.48 2.20
CA GLY A 53 -19.84 13.77 1.96
C GLY A 53 -20.00 12.55 2.89
N PHE A 54 -19.00 11.68 2.93
CA PHE A 54 -19.01 10.47 3.79
C PHE A 54 -19.16 10.80 5.28
N LEU A 55 -18.54 11.89 5.73
CA LEU A 55 -18.57 12.30 7.12
C LEU A 55 -19.96 12.75 7.62
N LYS A 56 -20.87 13.05 6.71
CA LYS A 56 -22.26 13.43 7.03
C LYS A 56 -23.17 12.21 7.22
N GLU A 57 -22.74 11.05 6.75
CA GLU A 57 -23.50 9.81 6.87
C GLU A 57 -23.22 9.15 8.22
N LYS A 58 -24.30 8.76 8.92
CA LYS A 58 -24.15 7.94 10.13
C LYS A 58 -23.75 6.53 9.75
N ASP A 59 -22.93 5.90 10.58
CA ASP A 59 -22.49 4.50 10.41
C ASP A 59 -21.74 4.24 9.09
N ASN A 60 -20.97 5.22 8.63
CA ASN A 60 -20.19 5.09 7.41
C ASN A 60 -18.92 4.23 7.65
N ASN A 61 -18.69 3.23 6.79
CA ASN A 61 -17.55 2.31 6.86
C ASN A 61 -16.18 3.01 6.74
N TRP A 62 -16.09 4.15 6.05
CA TRP A 62 -14.85 4.94 5.98
C TRP A 62 -14.53 5.61 7.32
N VAL A 63 -15.55 6.09 8.02
CA VAL A 63 -15.40 6.66 9.38
C VAL A 63 -14.96 5.56 10.34
N GLU A 64 -15.52 4.36 10.21
CA GLU A 64 -15.08 3.18 10.98
C GLU A 64 -13.62 2.84 10.70
N LEU A 65 -13.21 2.73 9.43
CA LEU A 65 -11.82 2.48 9.04
C LEU A 65 -10.87 3.51 9.64
N MET A 66 -11.19 4.80 9.52
CA MET A 66 -10.35 5.86 10.08
C MET A 66 -10.30 5.83 11.60
N THR A 67 -11.40 5.43 12.23
CA THR A 67 -11.47 5.25 13.69
C THR A 67 -10.58 4.09 14.15
N LYS A 68 -10.61 2.95 13.43
CA LYS A 68 -9.72 1.81 13.68
C LYS A 68 -8.25 2.23 13.53
N LEU A 69 -7.88 2.88 12.42
CA LEU A 69 -6.53 3.40 12.19
C LEU A 69 -6.06 4.29 13.36
N ALA A 70 -6.89 5.24 13.80
CA ALA A 70 -6.53 6.17 14.87
C ALA A 70 -6.36 5.50 16.24
N LYS A 71 -7.14 4.44 16.53
CA LYS A 71 -7.13 3.76 17.84
C LYS A 71 -6.14 2.60 17.90
N GLU A 72 -6.01 1.84 16.83
CA GLU A 72 -5.31 0.56 16.82
C GLU A 72 -3.86 0.66 16.33
N VAL A 73 -3.55 1.59 15.43
CA VAL A 73 -2.19 1.74 14.87
C VAL A 73 -1.23 2.40 15.86
N ASN A 74 0.04 1.96 15.84
CA ASN A 74 1.11 2.60 16.59
C ASN A 74 1.16 4.11 16.25
N PRO A 75 1.16 4.99 17.27
CA PRO A 75 1.10 6.43 17.05
C PRO A 75 2.23 7.01 16.22
N HIS A 76 3.43 6.46 16.35
CA HIS A 76 4.59 6.92 15.59
C HIS A 76 4.45 6.54 14.12
N ILE A 77 4.05 5.30 13.83
CA ILE A 77 3.80 4.85 12.45
C ILE A 77 2.69 5.69 11.83
N LEU A 78 1.57 5.86 12.54
CA LEU A 78 0.43 6.63 12.02
C LEU A 78 0.85 8.06 11.66
N GLU A 79 1.56 8.76 12.58
CA GLU A 79 2.05 10.12 12.33
C GLU A 79 3.01 10.17 11.15
N THR A 80 3.96 9.23 11.09
CA THR A 80 5.01 9.23 10.07
C THR A 80 4.44 8.90 8.69
N VAL A 81 3.65 7.82 8.58
CA VAL A 81 3.02 7.43 7.31
C VAL A 81 2.09 8.53 6.79
N PHE A 82 1.20 9.06 7.63
CA PHE A 82 0.29 10.12 7.21
C PHE A 82 1.03 11.40 6.81
N SER A 83 2.05 11.81 7.58
CA SER A 83 2.85 12.99 7.22
C SER A 83 3.57 12.81 5.89
N ASN A 84 4.22 11.67 5.70
CA ASN A 84 5.00 11.41 4.51
C ASN A 84 4.12 11.16 3.28
N PHE A 85 3.02 10.41 3.44
CA PHE A 85 2.12 10.15 2.32
C PHE A 85 1.30 11.38 1.93
N LEU A 86 0.67 12.07 2.89
CA LEU A 86 -0.21 13.20 2.57
C LEU A 86 0.59 14.47 2.24
N LEU A 87 1.54 14.87 3.11
CA LEU A 87 2.24 16.14 2.90
C LEU A 87 3.39 16.00 1.91
N ASN A 88 4.27 14.98 2.10
CA ASN A 88 5.46 14.88 1.26
C ASN A 88 5.13 14.30 -0.11
N SER A 89 4.39 13.18 -0.18
CA SER A 89 4.10 12.51 -1.45
C SER A 89 2.94 13.18 -2.19
N SER A 90 1.74 13.24 -1.57
CA SER A 90 0.53 13.64 -2.28
C SER A 90 0.45 15.14 -2.55
N ILE A 91 0.80 16.00 -1.61
CA ILE A 91 0.65 17.45 -1.82
C ILE A 91 1.91 18.03 -2.45
N ARG A 92 3.06 17.95 -1.79
CA ARG A 92 4.28 18.62 -2.24
C ARG A 92 4.97 17.90 -3.39
N GLY A 93 5.20 16.61 -3.21
CA GLY A 93 5.89 15.79 -4.19
C GLY A 93 5.14 15.76 -5.51
N TRP A 94 3.83 15.54 -5.46
CA TRP A 94 3.00 15.53 -6.66
C TRP A 94 2.96 16.90 -7.36
N SER A 95 2.89 17.99 -6.60
CA SER A 95 3.01 19.34 -7.18
C SER A 95 4.36 19.55 -7.88
N GLU A 96 5.45 19.13 -7.22
CA GLU A 96 6.81 19.25 -7.80
C GLU A 96 6.98 18.37 -9.04
N SER A 97 6.54 17.12 -8.98
CA SER A 97 6.57 16.20 -10.12
C SER A 97 5.83 16.77 -11.33
N ARG A 98 4.66 17.38 -11.13
CA ARG A 98 3.92 18.03 -12.23
C ARG A 98 4.62 19.23 -12.83
N LYS A 99 5.32 20.04 -12.03
CA LYS A 99 6.13 21.15 -12.54
C LYS A 99 7.27 20.63 -13.40
N LYS A 100 8.00 19.63 -12.88
CA LYS A 100 9.12 19.01 -13.61
C LYS A 100 8.66 18.24 -14.84
N SER A 101 7.49 17.59 -14.81
CA SER A 101 6.92 16.96 -16.00
C SER A 101 6.70 17.95 -17.15
N LYS A 102 6.22 19.15 -16.82
CA LYS A 102 6.05 20.22 -17.82
C LYS A 102 7.40 20.74 -18.33
N GLU A 103 8.38 20.90 -17.45
CA GLU A 103 9.72 21.36 -17.79
C GLU A 103 10.46 20.37 -18.69
N TYR A 104 10.39 19.09 -18.36
CA TYR A 104 11.12 18.02 -19.07
C TYR A 104 10.38 17.47 -20.28
N GLY A 105 9.08 17.73 -20.41
CA GLY A 105 8.25 17.24 -21.53
C GLY A 105 7.86 15.76 -21.44
N TYR A 106 7.98 15.13 -20.25
CA TYR A 106 7.51 13.76 -19.98
C TYR A 106 6.89 13.63 -18.61
N GLU A 107 6.07 12.58 -18.41
CA GLU A 107 5.40 12.34 -17.14
C GLU A 107 6.37 11.79 -16.10
N ILE A 108 6.37 12.41 -14.91
CA ILE A 108 7.05 11.89 -13.73
C ILE A 108 6.04 11.11 -12.89
N PRO A 109 6.34 9.84 -12.54
CA PRO A 109 5.39 9.00 -11.83
C PRO A 109 5.18 9.45 -10.38
N PHE A 110 4.02 9.10 -9.81
CA PHE A 110 3.73 9.34 -8.40
C PHE A 110 4.52 8.42 -7.47
N THR A 111 4.82 7.20 -7.91
CA THR A 111 5.55 6.19 -7.15
C THR A 111 6.50 5.40 -8.06
N LEU A 112 7.62 4.96 -7.48
CA LEU A 112 8.50 3.97 -8.07
C LEU A 112 8.27 2.62 -7.43
N LEU A 113 8.15 1.58 -8.28
CA LEU A 113 8.15 0.19 -7.88
C LEU A 113 9.58 -0.34 -8.09
N ILE A 114 10.17 -0.87 -7.05
CA ILE A 114 11.58 -1.29 -7.04
C ILE A 114 11.66 -2.74 -6.59
N ASP A 115 12.42 -3.55 -7.35
CA ASP A 115 12.79 -4.91 -6.99
C ASP A 115 14.19 -4.93 -6.37
N PRO A 116 14.32 -4.88 -5.04
CA PRO A 116 15.64 -4.88 -4.39
C PRO A 116 16.43 -6.15 -4.67
N THR A 117 15.72 -7.24 -4.94
CA THR A 117 16.26 -8.55 -5.23
C THR A 117 15.28 -9.40 -6.03
N THR A 118 15.81 -10.26 -6.91
CA THR A 118 15.01 -11.33 -7.55
C THR A 118 15.01 -12.63 -6.73
N ALA A 119 15.80 -12.69 -5.62
CA ALA A 119 15.80 -13.84 -4.73
C ALA A 119 14.47 -13.97 -3.98
N CYS A 120 13.93 -15.17 -3.89
CA CYS A 120 12.73 -15.49 -3.14
C CYS A 120 12.87 -16.83 -2.42
N ASN A 121 12.33 -16.93 -1.22
CA ASN A 121 12.28 -18.16 -0.45
C ASN A 121 11.04 -19.02 -0.73
N LYS A 122 10.19 -18.63 -1.67
CA LYS A 122 9.00 -19.35 -2.15
C LYS A 122 9.08 -19.61 -3.67
N LYS A 123 8.24 -20.56 -4.14
CA LYS A 123 8.10 -20.91 -5.57
C LYS A 123 6.61 -20.99 -5.93
N CYS A 124 5.93 -19.85 -5.87
CA CYS A 124 4.49 -19.79 -6.08
C CYS A 124 4.12 -20.13 -7.53
N ILE A 125 3.01 -20.85 -7.70
CA ILE A 125 2.49 -21.22 -9.04
C ILE A 125 2.06 -19.92 -9.75
N GLY A 126 2.48 -19.75 -11.00
CA GLY A 126 2.17 -18.57 -11.81
C GLY A 126 2.80 -17.28 -11.29
N CYS A 127 3.90 -17.36 -10.54
CA CYS A 127 4.65 -16.18 -10.13
C CYS A 127 5.40 -15.59 -11.33
N TRP A 128 5.16 -14.32 -11.65
CA TRP A 128 5.84 -13.62 -12.75
C TRP A 128 7.36 -13.48 -12.52
N ALA A 129 7.80 -13.48 -11.26
CA ALA A 129 9.19 -13.37 -10.87
C ALA A 129 9.91 -14.73 -10.71
N ALA A 130 9.25 -15.87 -11.01
CA ALA A 130 9.77 -17.20 -10.71
C ALA A 130 10.91 -17.68 -11.63
N ASP A 131 11.15 -17.01 -12.75
CA ASP A 131 12.05 -17.47 -13.81
C ASP A 131 13.44 -16.82 -13.77
N TYR A 132 13.76 -16.10 -12.73
CA TYR A 132 15.10 -15.56 -12.55
C TYR A 132 16.09 -16.67 -12.19
N ASN A 133 16.86 -17.14 -13.18
CA ASN A 133 17.85 -18.20 -13.01
C ASN A 133 19.03 -17.84 -12.09
N LYS A 134 19.18 -16.55 -11.78
CA LYS A 134 20.20 -16.03 -10.86
C LYS A 134 19.56 -14.95 -9.97
N ALA A 135 19.87 -14.99 -8.68
CA ALA A 135 19.53 -13.91 -7.80
C ALA A 135 20.30 -12.65 -8.22
N LEU A 136 19.57 -11.69 -8.78
CA LEU A 136 20.07 -10.35 -9.06
C LEU A 136 19.71 -9.45 -7.88
N ASN A 137 20.63 -8.60 -7.47
CA ASN A 137 20.43 -7.69 -6.36
C ASN A 137 20.88 -6.30 -6.78
N LEU A 138 20.07 -5.30 -6.48
CA LEU A 138 20.56 -3.94 -6.40
C LEU A 138 21.41 -3.79 -5.15
N SER A 139 22.57 -3.15 -5.25
CA SER A 139 23.36 -2.82 -4.06
C SER A 139 22.62 -1.79 -3.20
N TYR A 140 23.04 -1.66 -1.95
CA TYR A 140 22.50 -0.62 -1.07
C TYR A 140 22.68 0.79 -1.68
N ASP A 141 23.85 1.05 -2.27
CA ASP A 141 24.16 2.37 -2.84
C ASP A 141 23.34 2.68 -4.10
N GLU A 142 23.03 1.67 -4.91
CA GLU A 142 22.11 1.81 -6.05
C GLU A 142 20.69 2.11 -5.57
N LEU A 143 20.19 1.39 -4.58
CA LEU A 143 18.88 1.65 -3.98
C LEU A 143 18.82 3.06 -3.38
N ASP A 144 19.85 3.46 -2.63
CA ASP A 144 19.96 4.79 -2.04
C ASP A 144 19.96 5.89 -3.10
N SER A 145 20.72 5.68 -4.18
CA SER A 145 20.80 6.61 -5.32
C SER A 145 19.43 6.76 -6.03
N LEU A 146 18.70 5.66 -6.23
CA LEU A 146 17.35 5.70 -6.80
C LEU A 146 16.40 6.53 -5.93
N LEU A 147 16.47 6.37 -4.61
CA LEU A 147 15.63 7.15 -3.69
C LEU A 147 16.00 8.64 -3.69
N ILE A 148 17.28 8.98 -3.76
CA ILE A 148 17.74 10.37 -3.85
C ILE A 148 17.22 11.00 -5.15
N GLN A 149 17.43 10.34 -6.29
CA GLN A 149 16.95 10.83 -7.59
C GLN A 149 15.42 10.93 -7.64
N GLY A 150 14.73 9.94 -7.08
CA GLY A 150 13.26 9.96 -6.97
C GLY A 150 12.78 11.18 -6.19
N LYS A 151 13.39 11.48 -5.04
CA LYS A 151 13.04 12.67 -4.23
C LYS A 151 13.31 13.97 -4.99
N ASP A 152 14.40 14.04 -5.73
CA ASP A 152 14.68 15.20 -6.59
C ASP A 152 13.60 15.41 -7.65
N LEU A 153 12.92 14.34 -8.10
CA LEU A 153 11.79 14.40 -9.01
C LEU A 153 10.44 14.63 -8.30
N GLY A 154 10.41 14.70 -6.96
CA GLY A 154 9.19 14.84 -6.16
C GLY A 154 8.54 13.53 -5.78
N ILE A 155 9.20 12.38 -5.92
CA ILE A 155 8.69 11.07 -5.56
C ILE A 155 9.08 10.74 -4.12
N PHE A 156 8.08 10.54 -3.24
CA PHE A 156 8.25 10.21 -1.82
C PHE A 156 7.52 8.92 -1.42
N PHE A 157 6.88 8.24 -2.36
CA PHE A 157 6.23 6.97 -2.15
C PHE A 157 6.91 5.90 -3.01
N TYR A 158 7.35 4.83 -2.37
CA TYR A 158 8.08 3.73 -3.00
C TYR A 158 7.42 2.40 -2.68
N ILE A 159 7.32 1.55 -3.68
CA ILE A 159 6.80 0.18 -3.54
C ILE A 159 7.98 -0.78 -3.73
N MET A 160 8.24 -1.61 -2.71
CA MET A 160 9.26 -2.65 -2.77
C MET A 160 8.58 -4.00 -3.07
N THR A 161 9.05 -4.66 -4.13
CA THR A 161 8.54 -5.98 -4.57
C THR A 161 9.70 -6.83 -5.10
N GLY A 162 9.55 -7.59 -6.18
CA GLY A 162 10.59 -8.43 -6.76
C GLY A 162 10.40 -9.91 -6.48
N GLY A 163 11.43 -10.58 -5.98
CA GLY A 163 11.35 -11.90 -5.40
C GLY A 163 10.65 -11.83 -4.03
N GLU A 164 11.41 -11.90 -2.96
CA GLU A 164 10.94 -11.55 -1.61
C GLU A 164 11.79 -10.40 -1.07
N PRO A 165 11.25 -9.18 -0.96
CA PRO A 165 12.04 -8.02 -0.55
C PRO A 165 12.60 -8.15 0.87
N LEU A 166 11.93 -8.88 1.77
CA LEU A 166 12.41 -9.07 3.14
C LEU A 166 13.62 -10.00 3.25
N VAL A 167 14.06 -10.65 2.16
CA VAL A 167 15.43 -11.24 2.11
C VAL A 167 16.49 -10.15 2.32
N ARG A 168 16.16 -8.90 1.95
CA ARG A 168 17.00 -7.72 2.12
C ARG A 168 16.49 -6.78 3.23
N LYS A 169 15.78 -7.34 4.25
CA LYS A 169 15.12 -6.52 5.30
C LYS A 169 16.07 -5.52 5.97
N ASN A 170 17.33 -5.88 6.22
CA ASN A 170 18.31 -4.98 6.86
C ASN A 170 18.64 -3.75 6.00
N ASP A 171 18.80 -3.92 4.69
CA ASP A 171 19.04 -2.80 3.78
C ASP A 171 17.80 -1.90 3.67
N ILE A 172 16.61 -2.52 3.59
CA ILE A 172 15.34 -1.79 3.53
C ILE A 172 15.13 -0.97 4.80
N LEU A 173 15.38 -1.52 5.99
CA LEU A 173 15.31 -0.79 7.25
C LEU A 173 16.31 0.36 7.31
N LYS A 174 17.54 0.13 6.84
CA LYS A 174 18.56 1.17 6.76
C LYS A 174 18.18 2.29 5.80
N LEU A 175 17.59 1.95 4.64
CA LEU A 175 17.05 2.93 3.69
C LEU A 175 15.89 3.72 4.31
N ALA A 176 14.96 3.05 4.98
CA ALA A 176 13.82 3.69 5.62
C ALA A 176 14.24 4.68 6.71
N LYS A 177 15.26 4.33 7.52
CA LYS A 177 15.86 5.25 8.51
C LYS A 177 16.51 6.47 7.83
N LYS A 178 17.26 6.27 6.75
CA LYS A 178 17.93 7.35 6.01
C LYS A 178 16.92 8.25 5.29
N HIS A 179 15.91 7.66 4.65
CA HIS A 179 14.86 8.36 3.92
C HIS A 179 13.56 8.42 4.73
N ASN A 180 13.65 8.94 5.95
CA ASN A 180 12.54 9.01 6.91
C ASN A 180 11.42 9.99 6.50
N ASP A 181 11.62 10.71 5.39
CA ASP A 181 10.66 11.59 4.73
C ASP A 181 9.85 10.89 3.63
N CYS A 182 10.13 9.61 3.34
CA CYS A 182 9.45 8.77 2.37
C CYS A 182 8.51 7.75 3.04
N VAL A 183 7.60 7.16 2.25
CA VAL A 183 6.82 5.98 2.63
C VAL A 183 7.24 4.81 1.78
N PHE A 184 7.42 3.66 2.41
CA PHE A 184 7.73 2.39 1.76
C PHE A 184 6.59 1.40 1.94
N MET A 185 5.96 0.98 0.86
CA MET A 185 5.03 -0.14 0.85
C MET A 185 5.80 -1.39 0.41
N ILE A 186 5.70 -2.47 1.17
CA ILE A 186 6.47 -3.70 0.90
C ILE A 186 5.52 -4.85 0.61
N PHE A 187 5.51 -5.35 -0.62
CA PHE A 187 4.80 -6.58 -0.96
C PHE A 187 5.63 -7.78 -0.54
N THR A 188 5.12 -8.57 0.39
CA THR A 188 5.86 -9.69 0.98
C THR A 188 5.01 -10.94 1.09
N ASN A 189 5.67 -12.10 1.06
CA ASN A 189 5.03 -13.38 1.37
C ASN A 189 4.81 -13.60 2.87
N GLY A 190 5.27 -12.69 3.73
CA GLY A 190 5.05 -12.68 5.17
C GLY A 190 5.92 -13.64 5.98
N THR A 191 6.62 -14.59 5.36
CA THR A 191 7.37 -15.65 6.08
C THR A 191 8.52 -15.13 6.92
N LEU A 192 9.11 -13.99 6.55
CA LEU A 192 10.27 -13.36 7.21
C LEU A 192 9.88 -12.28 8.22
N ILE A 193 8.59 -12.09 8.47
CA ILE A 193 8.09 -11.20 9.52
C ILE A 193 8.19 -11.94 10.85
N ASP A 194 8.99 -11.43 11.74
CA ASP A 194 9.20 -11.87 13.11
C ASP A 194 8.97 -10.73 14.11
N GLN A 195 9.05 -11.01 15.41
CA GLN A 195 8.84 -10.01 16.46
C GLN A 195 9.85 -8.86 16.34
N ALA A 196 11.13 -9.17 16.10
CA ALA A 196 12.18 -8.17 15.97
C ALA A 196 11.91 -7.23 14.76
N PHE A 197 11.44 -7.78 13.65
CA PHE A 197 11.07 -6.94 12.51
C PHE A 197 9.86 -6.05 12.80
N CYS A 198 8.86 -6.51 13.56
CA CYS A 198 7.74 -5.66 13.99
C CYS A 198 8.21 -4.50 14.88
N GLU A 199 9.18 -4.75 15.78
CA GLU A 199 9.81 -3.71 16.61
C GLU A 199 10.57 -2.69 15.74
N ASP A 200 11.36 -3.17 14.77
CA ASP A 200 12.05 -2.32 13.79
C ASP A 200 11.06 -1.46 12.98
N LEU A 201 9.92 -2.03 12.56
CA LEU A 201 8.86 -1.28 11.86
C LEU A 201 8.28 -0.16 12.74
N CYS A 202 8.11 -0.42 14.03
CA CYS A 202 7.67 0.59 14.99
C CYS A 202 8.71 1.70 15.18
N GLU A 203 10.02 1.37 15.13
CA GLU A 203 11.10 2.34 15.23
C GLU A 203 11.19 3.24 13.98
N VAL A 204 11.22 2.66 12.78
CA VAL A 204 11.36 3.45 11.54
C VAL A 204 10.09 4.25 11.20
N GLY A 205 8.92 3.68 11.45
CA GLY A 205 7.62 4.33 11.34
C GLY A 205 7.11 4.61 9.93
N ASN A 206 7.87 4.35 8.87
CA ASN A 206 7.54 4.71 7.50
C ASN A 206 7.44 3.53 6.52
N ILE A 207 7.37 2.32 7.03
CA ILE A 207 7.17 1.09 6.25
C ILE A 207 5.77 0.54 6.51
N VAL A 208 5.07 0.16 5.44
CA VAL A 208 3.74 -0.46 5.48
C VAL A 208 3.78 -1.80 4.73
N PRO A 209 3.73 -2.94 5.43
CA PRO A 209 3.69 -4.24 4.79
C PRO A 209 2.37 -4.51 4.08
N THR A 210 2.45 -5.21 2.95
CA THR A 210 1.30 -5.73 2.19
C THR A 210 1.52 -7.22 2.01
N ILE A 211 0.77 -8.03 2.75
CA ILE A 211 0.98 -9.48 2.81
C ILE A 211 0.25 -10.15 1.67
N SER A 212 0.95 -10.99 0.95
CA SER A 212 0.38 -11.75 -0.16
C SER A 212 -0.41 -12.97 0.34
N VAL A 213 -1.70 -13.04 0.03
CA VAL A 213 -2.63 -14.12 0.40
C VAL A 213 -3.55 -14.43 -0.78
N GLU A 214 -3.97 -15.71 -0.93
CA GLU A 214 -4.71 -16.15 -2.12
C GLU A 214 -6.11 -16.67 -1.83
N GLY A 215 -6.66 -16.38 -0.67
CA GLY A 215 -7.91 -16.91 -0.13
C GLY A 215 -7.65 -17.60 1.19
N PHE A 216 -8.51 -18.56 1.56
CA PHE A 216 -8.31 -19.38 2.77
C PHE A 216 -7.09 -20.29 2.64
N ASP A 217 -6.84 -21.12 3.64
CA ASP A 217 -5.69 -22.01 3.77
C ASP A 217 -5.44 -22.88 2.52
N ASP A 218 -6.45 -23.58 2.05
CA ASP A 218 -6.34 -24.45 0.86
C ASP A 218 -5.92 -23.66 -0.39
N ALA A 219 -6.56 -22.53 -0.68
CA ALA A 219 -6.25 -21.72 -1.84
C ALA A 219 -4.86 -21.07 -1.73
N THR A 220 -4.51 -20.60 -0.53
CA THR A 220 -3.21 -19.99 -0.26
C THR A 220 -2.09 -21.02 -0.35
N ASP A 221 -2.23 -22.17 0.29
CA ASP A 221 -1.22 -23.22 0.29
C ASP A 221 -1.08 -23.88 -1.09
N ALA A 222 -2.18 -24.07 -1.82
CA ALA A 222 -2.14 -24.61 -3.20
C ALA A 222 -1.28 -23.74 -4.12
N ARG A 223 -1.34 -22.42 -4.04
CA ARG A 223 -0.55 -21.53 -4.90
C ARG A 223 0.84 -21.25 -4.36
N ARG A 224 0.99 -21.05 -3.05
CA ARG A 224 2.22 -20.54 -2.41
C ARG A 224 3.07 -21.62 -1.76
N GLY A 225 2.54 -22.86 -1.71
CA GLY A 225 3.16 -24.02 -1.06
C GLY A 225 2.67 -24.23 0.37
N ASN A 226 2.67 -25.50 0.78
CA ASN A 226 2.17 -25.94 2.07
C ASN A 226 2.76 -25.14 3.25
N GLY A 227 1.93 -24.79 4.21
CA GLY A 227 2.29 -24.02 5.39
C GLY A 227 2.35 -22.50 5.18
N SER A 228 2.12 -22.02 3.96
CA SER A 228 2.10 -20.57 3.68
C SER A 228 1.01 -19.85 4.45
N TRP A 229 -0.18 -20.45 4.54
CA TRP A 229 -1.28 -19.89 5.34
C TRP A 229 -0.90 -19.68 6.81
N LYS A 230 -0.26 -20.70 7.41
CA LYS A 230 0.21 -20.62 8.79
C LYS A 230 1.24 -19.50 8.99
N ASP A 231 2.17 -19.34 8.07
CA ASP A 231 3.17 -18.26 8.12
C ASP A 231 2.52 -16.88 7.99
N ILE A 232 1.56 -16.73 7.07
CA ILE A 232 0.82 -15.49 6.80
C ILE A 232 0.01 -15.08 8.03
N THR A 233 -0.79 -16.00 8.59
CA THR A 233 -1.64 -15.71 9.75
C THR A 233 -0.81 -15.37 10.98
N ARG A 234 0.33 -16.06 11.20
CA ARG A 234 1.31 -15.70 12.23
C ARG A 234 1.85 -14.29 12.03
N ALA A 235 2.24 -13.92 10.81
CA ALA A 235 2.78 -12.59 10.52
C ALA A 235 1.72 -11.49 10.75
N MET A 236 0.48 -11.72 10.34
CA MET A 236 -0.63 -10.79 10.59
C MET A 236 -0.90 -10.62 12.09
N ALA A 237 -0.90 -11.73 12.86
CA ALA A 237 -1.07 -11.67 14.29
C ALA A 237 0.03 -10.84 14.98
N LEU A 238 1.31 -11.11 14.64
CA LEU A 238 2.44 -10.34 15.17
C LEU A 238 2.31 -8.84 14.86
N MET A 239 1.96 -8.49 13.63
CA MET A 239 1.78 -7.07 13.26
C MET A 239 0.63 -6.43 14.01
N LYS A 240 -0.51 -7.13 14.16
CA LYS A 240 -1.65 -6.64 14.92
C LYS A 240 -1.29 -6.41 16.39
N GLU A 241 -0.61 -7.37 17.05
CA GLU A 241 -0.13 -7.28 18.45
C GLU A 241 0.81 -6.09 18.64
N ASN A 242 1.71 -5.85 17.69
CA ASN A 242 2.65 -4.74 17.71
C ASN A 242 2.05 -3.43 17.18
N ARG A 243 0.76 -3.43 16.78
CA ARG A 243 0.06 -2.27 16.26
C ARG A 243 0.69 -1.69 14.98
N VAL A 244 1.31 -2.54 14.18
CA VAL A 244 1.86 -2.21 12.86
C VAL A 244 0.72 -2.29 11.84
N PRO A 245 0.42 -1.21 11.10
CA PRO A 245 -0.60 -1.26 10.06
C PRO A 245 -0.11 -2.09 8.87
N PHE A 246 -0.99 -2.90 8.31
CA PHE A 246 -0.70 -3.70 7.13
C PHE A 246 -1.93 -3.83 6.24
N GLY A 247 -1.68 -4.18 4.99
CA GLY A 247 -2.71 -4.63 4.06
C GLY A 247 -2.42 -6.03 3.56
N PHE A 248 -3.26 -6.49 2.65
CA PHE A 248 -2.99 -7.71 1.93
C PHE A 248 -3.07 -7.51 0.42
N SER A 249 -2.40 -8.39 -0.33
CA SER A 249 -2.52 -8.46 -1.78
C SER A 249 -2.90 -9.85 -2.23
N THR A 250 -3.71 -9.91 -3.27
CA THR A 250 -4.18 -11.18 -3.86
C THR A 250 -3.89 -11.19 -5.36
N CYS A 251 -3.25 -12.26 -5.83
CA CYS A 251 -3.20 -12.56 -7.25
C CYS A 251 -4.49 -13.30 -7.64
N PHE A 252 -5.42 -12.57 -8.23
CA PHE A 252 -6.72 -13.07 -8.61
C PHE A 252 -6.62 -14.00 -9.82
N THR A 253 -7.02 -15.25 -9.64
CA THR A 253 -6.99 -16.32 -10.65
C THR A 253 -8.35 -16.98 -10.79
N THR A 254 -8.52 -17.81 -11.81
CA THR A 254 -9.74 -18.63 -11.94
C THR A 254 -9.95 -19.57 -10.75
N ASN A 255 -8.87 -20.02 -10.09
CA ASN A 255 -8.92 -21.02 -9.04
C ASN A 255 -9.30 -20.47 -7.66
N ASN A 256 -9.07 -19.19 -7.41
CA ASN A 256 -9.34 -18.57 -6.10
C ASN A 256 -10.48 -17.56 -6.11
N CYS A 257 -11.16 -17.38 -7.23
CA CYS A 257 -12.24 -16.41 -7.41
C CYS A 257 -13.28 -16.48 -6.29
N ASP A 258 -13.81 -17.68 -6.00
CA ASP A 258 -14.88 -17.84 -5.02
C ASP A 258 -14.39 -17.66 -3.57
N SER A 259 -13.13 -18.04 -3.29
CA SER A 259 -12.52 -17.85 -1.99
C SER A 259 -12.29 -16.36 -1.69
N VAL A 260 -11.57 -15.66 -2.58
CA VAL A 260 -11.15 -14.26 -2.33
C VAL A 260 -12.24 -13.22 -2.49
N LEU A 261 -13.36 -13.59 -3.11
CA LEU A 261 -14.52 -12.71 -3.29
C LEU A 261 -15.71 -13.10 -2.37
N SER A 262 -15.48 -13.93 -1.36
CA SER A 262 -16.48 -14.23 -0.35
C SER A 262 -16.51 -13.17 0.76
N GLU A 263 -17.69 -12.94 1.34
CA GLU A 263 -17.87 -12.05 2.49
C GLU A 263 -17.06 -12.55 3.69
N GLU A 264 -17.00 -13.85 3.89
CA GLU A 264 -16.27 -14.50 4.97
C GLU A 264 -14.77 -14.23 4.88
N PHE A 265 -14.21 -14.21 3.66
CA PHE A 265 -12.78 -13.93 3.47
C PHE A 265 -12.45 -12.48 3.79
N ILE A 266 -13.22 -11.52 3.26
CA ILE A 266 -12.92 -10.09 3.51
C ILE A 266 -13.14 -9.74 4.98
N ASP A 267 -14.17 -10.29 5.64
CA ASP A 267 -14.43 -10.06 7.06
C ASP A 267 -13.32 -10.68 7.92
N MET A 268 -12.84 -11.88 7.60
CA MET A 268 -11.68 -12.49 8.26
C MET A 268 -10.42 -11.63 8.12
N MET A 269 -10.14 -11.07 6.93
CA MET A 269 -8.98 -10.18 6.74
C MET A 269 -9.08 -8.90 7.57
N ILE A 270 -10.27 -8.31 7.68
CA ILE A 270 -10.56 -7.16 8.53
C ILE A 270 -10.34 -7.51 10.01
N ASP A 271 -10.82 -8.67 10.43
CA ASP A 271 -10.68 -9.17 11.80
C ASP A 271 -9.22 -9.49 12.14
N MET A 272 -8.43 -9.98 11.18
CA MET A 272 -6.99 -10.15 11.33
C MET A 272 -6.22 -8.83 11.43
N GLY A 273 -6.85 -7.70 11.10
CA GLY A 273 -6.27 -6.35 11.25
C GLY A 273 -5.78 -5.71 9.96
N ALA A 274 -6.19 -6.21 8.79
CA ALA A 274 -5.87 -5.56 7.53
C ALA A 274 -6.65 -4.25 7.36
N TYR A 275 -5.97 -3.19 6.90
CA TYR A 275 -6.56 -1.87 6.65
C TYR A 275 -6.78 -1.58 5.18
N PHE A 276 -6.14 -2.30 4.29
CA PHE A 276 -6.33 -2.18 2.85
C PHE A 276 -6.08 -3.51 2.14
N SER A 277 -6.63 -3.62 0.94
CA SER A 277 -6.40 -4.77 0.06
C SER A 277 -6.00 -4.31 -1.34
N TRP A 278 -5.25 -5.16 -2.03
CA TRP A 278 -4.89 -4.92 -3.42
C TRP A 278 -5.05 -6.18 -4.25
N TYR A 279 -6.00 -6.16 -5.18
CA TYR A 279 -6.29 -7.27 -6.08
C TYR A 279 -5.59 -7.08 -7.41
N PHE A 280 -4.77 -8.06 -7.79
CA PHE A 280 -4.07 -8.11 -9.08
C PHE A 280 -4.61 -9.27 -9.89
N THR A 281 -5.30 -9.01 -10.98
CA THR A 281 -5.70 -10.08 -11.91
C THR A 281 -4.46 -10.73 -12.50
N PHE A 282 -4.37 -12.05 -12.42
CA PHE A 282 -3.27 -12.83 -12.96
C PHE A 282 -3.04 -12.55 -14.43
N MET A 283 -1.79 -12.28 -14.77
CA MET A 283 -1.32 -12.17 -16.15
C MET A 283 -0.34 -13.29 -16.47
N PRO A 284 -0.51 -13.99 -17.61
CA PRO A 284 0.35 -15.09 -18.02
C PRO A 284 1.65 -14.57 -18.65
N ILE A 285 2.54 -14.00 -17.82
CA ILE A 285 3.88 -13.53 -18.21
C ILE A 285 4.96 -14.39 -17.57
N GLY A 286 6.14 -14.42 -18.18
CA GLY A 286 7.26 -15.28 -17.76
C GLY A 286 7.36 -16.58 -18.57
N CYS A 287 8.33 -17.45 -18.24
CA CYS A 287 8.67 -18.62 -19.05
C CYS A 287 7.80 -19.86 -18.79
N LYS A 288 7.09 -19.92 -17.68
CA LYS A 288 6.23 -21.06 -17.29
C LYS A 288 4.80 -20.61 -17.06
N THR A 289 4.28 -19.85 -18.01
CA THR A 289 2.94 -19.29 -17.90
C THR A 289 1.90 -20.39 -18.12
N ASP A 290 0.99 -20.49 -17.15
CA ASP A 290 -0.19 -21.36 -17.25
C ASP A 290 -1.41 -20.49 -17.49
N THR A 291 -1.87 -20.46 -18.74
CA THR A 291 -3.06 -19.68 -19.12
C THR A 291 -4.35 -20.20 -18.50
N SER A 292 -4.36 -21.43 -17.95
CA SER A 292 -5.52 -21.96 -17.22
C SER A 292 -5.79 -21.23 -15.90
N LEU A 293 -4.81 -20.45 -15.40
CA LEU A 293 -4.99 -19.61 -14.21
C LEU A 293 -5.71 -18.28 -14.52
N MET A 294 -5.89 -17.93 -15.79
CA MET A 294 -6.54 -16.68 -16.17
C MET A 294 -8.00 -16.68 -15.78
N ALA A 295 -8.43 -15.66 -15.06
CA ALA A 295 -9.83 -15.45 -14.77
C ALA A 295 -10.61 -15.18 -16.07
N ASN A 296 -11.77 -15.82 -16.22
CA ASN A 296 -12.67 -15.61 -17.34
C ASN A 296 -13.40 -14.25 -17.22
N PRO A 297 -14.13 -13.79 -18.26
CA PRO A 297 -14.83 -12.51 -18.23
C PRO A 297 -15.83 -12.38 -17.07
N ASP A 298 -16.60 -13.43 -16.77
CA ASP A 298 -17.62 -13.41 -15.69
C ASP A 298 -16.95 -13.28 -14.31
N GLN A 299 -15.83 -13.98 -14.10
CA GLN A 299 -15.04 -13.85 -12.87
C GLN A 299 -14.44 -12.46 -12.71
N ARG A 300 -13.97 -11.85 -13.79
CA ARG A 300 -13.44 -10.47 -13.77
C ARG A 300 -14.55 -9.45 -13.49
N GLU A 301 -15.73 -9.64 -14.05
CA GLU A 301 -16.89 -8.79 -13.74
C GLU A 301 -17.32 -8.98 -12.28
N LYS A 302 -17.32 -10.23 -11.76
CA LYS A 302 -17.58 -10.51 -10.35
C LYS A 302 -16.59 -9.76 -9.45
N LEU A 303 -15.28 -9.81 -9.74
CA LEU A 303 -14.26 -9.06 -9.01
C LEU A 303 -14.58 -7.56 -8.99
N TYR A 304 -14.80 -6.96 -10.15
CA TYR A 304 -15.13 -5.55 -10.29
C TYR A 304 -16.33 -5.13 -9.43
N ARG A 305 -17.45 -5.88 -9.51
CA ARG A 305 -18.67 -5.56 -8.77
C ARG A 305 -18.50 -5.76 -7.27
N THR A 306 -17.83 -6.84 -6.86
CA THR A 306 -17.61 -7.16 -5.45
C THR A 306 -16.73 -6.11 -4.78
N ILE A 307 -15.59 -5.76 -5.37
CA ILE A 307 -14.68 -4.75 -4.79
C ILE A 307 -15.39 -3.39 -4.66
N ARG A 308 -16.21 -3.00 -5.63
CA ARG A 308 -16.98 -1.76 -5.54
C ARG A 308 -18.05 -1.80 -4.45
N GLY A 309 -18.75 -2.93 -4.31
CA GLY A 309 -19.71 -3.13 -3.23
C GLY A 309 -19.06 -3.00 -1.86
N TRP A 310 -17.92 -3.67 -1.66
CA TRP A 310 -17.19 -3.63 -0.39
C TRP A 310 -16.66 -2.23 -0.04
N ARG A 311 -16.34 -1.38 -1.00
CA ARG A 311 -15.96 0.02 -0.73
C ARG A 311 -17.06 0.82 -0.03
N SER A 312 -18.31 0.41 -0.19
CA SER A 312 -19.46 1.06 0.44
C SER A 312 -19.94 0.36 1.71
N THR A 313 -19.46 -0.84 2.00
CA THR A 313 -20.01 -1.68 3.08
C THR A 313 -18.98 -2.17 4.10
N LYS A 314 -17.70 -2.25 3.73
CA LYS A 314 -16.65 -2.83 4.59
C LYS A 314 -15.64 -1.76 5.03
N PRO A 315 -15.19 -1.76 6.30
CA PRO A 315 -14.22 -0.79 6.82
C PRO A 315 -12.77 -1.16 6.44
N ILE A 316 -12.52 -1.28 5.14
CA ILE A 316 -11.22 -1.58 4.54
C ILE A 316 -11.09 -0.88 3.19
N PHE A 317 -9.90 -0.34 2.88
CA PHE A 317 -9.64 0.30 1.60
C PHE A 317 -9.28 -0.74 0.53
N ASN A 318 -10.27 -1.13 -0.29
CA ASN A 318 -10.09 -2.12 -1.35
C ASN A 318 -9.64 -1.48 -2.66
N MET A 319 -8.59 -2.01 -3.28
CA MET A 319 -8.07 -1.59 -4.58
C MET A 319 -8.12 -2.74 -5.58
N ASP A 320 -8.58 -2.45 -6.79
CA ASP A 320 -8.52 -3.35 -7.95
C ASP A 320 -7.58 -2.74 -8.98
N PHE A 321 -6.38 -3.29 -9.12
CA PHE A 321 -5.31 -2.68 -9.90
C PHE A 321 -5.71 -2.39 -11.36
N TRP A 322 -6.51 -3.27 -11.96
CA TRP A 322 -6.89 -3.13 -13.37
C TRP A 322 -8.16 -2.33 -13.58
N HIS A 323 -9.16 -2.51 -12.73
CA HIS A 323 -10.46 -1.88 -12.93
C HIS A 323 -10.56 -0.49 -12.30
N ASP A 324 -9.59 -0.07 -11.49
CA ASP A 324 -9.54 1.27 -10.93
C ASP A 324 -8.99 2.35 -11.89
N ALA A 325 -8.72 1.97 -13.13
CA ALA A 325 -8.24 2.89 -14.17
C ALA A 325 -9.12 4.14 -14.34
N GLU A 326 -10.43 4.03 -14.12
CA GLU A 326 -11.35 5.16 -14.19
C GLU A 326 -11.09 6.24 -13.15
N TYR A 327 -10.64 5.86 -11.92
CA TYR A 327 -10.34 6.81 -10.84
C TYR A 327 -8.99 7.52 -11.01
N VAL A 328 -8.11 6.95 -11.80
CA VAL A 328 -6.76 7.49 -12.04
C VAL A 328 -6.55 7.98 -13.47
N GLY A 329 -7.62 8.02 -14.25
CA GLY A 329 -7.63 8.56 -15.61
C GLY A 329 -6.96 7.65 -16.65
N GLY A 330 -7.10 6.33 -16.51
CA GLY A 330 -6.59 5.33 -17.43
C GLY A 330 -5.50 4.46 -16.84
N CYS A 331 -4.70 3.80 -17.70
CA CYS A 331 -3.61 2.92 -17.28
C CYS A 331 -2.59 3.68 -16.41
N VAL A 332 -2.25 3.09 -15.27
CA VAL A 332 -1.30 3.69 -14.30
C VAL A 332 0.15 3.36 -14.61
N ALA A 333 0.40 2.35 -15.46
CA ALA A 333 1.74 1.92 -15.84
C ALA A 333 2.43 2.89 -16.82
N GLY A 334 3.68 2.61 -17.12
CA GLY A 334 4.45 3.33 -18.15
C GLY A 334 4.82 4.77 -17.74
N GLY A 335 5.08 5.01 -16.46
CA GLY A 335 5.56 6.28 -15.95
C GLY A 335 4.46 7.31 -15.66
N ARG A 336 3.19 7.02 -15.95
CA ARG A 336 2.11 7.98 -15.69
C ARG A 336 1.77 8.10 -14.20
N ARG A 337 1.66 6.99 -13.49
CA ARG A 337 1.40 6.94 -12.04
C ARG A 337 2.47 6.21 -11.29
N TYR A 338 2.98 5.12 -11.88
CA TYR A 338 4.13 4.41 -11.35
C TYR A 338 5.10 4.01 -12.47
N CYS A 339 6.35 3.78 -12.10
CA CYS A 339 7.41 3.20 -12.92
C CYS A 339 8.07 2.06 -12.14
N HIS A 340 8.45 1.01 -12.87
CA HIS A 340 9.17 -0.14 -12.37
C HIS A 340 10.59 -0.17 -12.93
#